data_8316b0a69e86f34a9213afc9cd6f0802
#
_entry.id   8316b0a69e86f34a9213afc9cd6f0802
#
_cell.length_a   1.000
_cell.length_b   1.000
_cell.length_c   1.000
_cell.angle_alpha   90.00
_cell.angle_beta   90.00
_cell.angle_gamma   90.00
#
_symmetry.space_group_name_H-M   'P 1'
#
loop_
_entity.id
_entity.type
_entity.pdbx_description
1 polymer ?
#
loop_
_entity_poly.entity_id
_entity_poly.type
_entity_poly.pdbx_seq_one_letter_code
_entity_poly.pdbx_strand_id
1 'polypeptide(L)'
;GLTEDFLRKVLTLSPDEPFPHVALADLLQEKDRLTEAAKHLALAKDRLKKDQGLQSYVKVVTAKVHRAEKVENKFSTHNSIHFTVKYDGSEDPETWTVVLDILEAAYREIGQKFNFFPSKPILVVLHTKTQFQGATESPVWADGLFDPVLGRIQIPTEGAATDRAWLTRVLRHEFVHALIHEELGSSGGAIPTWLNEGLAMQLASDSWPEVTNMPSGEQTLLPLTALEESWEGLPAEKVGPAYRTRDSATPSH
;
A
#
# COMPACT_ATOMS: atom_id res chain seq x y z
N GLY A 1 -7.71 -18.69 11.87
CA GLY A 1 -6.38 -18.17 11.53
C GLY A 1 -5.46 -18.16 12.74
N LEU A 2 -4.17 -17.90 12.52
CA LEU A 2 -3.20 -17.75 13.60
C LEU A 2 -3.51 -16.47 14.40
N THR A 3 -3.53 -16.58 15.74
CA THR A 3 -3.75 -15.43 16.62
C THR A 3 -2.44 -15.06 17.33
N GLU A 4 -2.32 -13.82 17.77
CA GLU A 4 -1.15 -13.36 18.51
C GLU A 4 -0.89 -14.21 19.76
N ASP A 5 -1.94 -14.50 20.54
CA ASP A 5 -1.82 -15.30 21.76
C ASP A 5 -1.36 -16.74 21.47
N PHE A 6 -1.87 -17.33 20.39
CA PHE A 6 -1.43 -18.65 19.96
C PHE A 6 0.06 -18.65 19.59
N LEU A 7 0.50 -17.69 18.78
CA LEU A 7 1.91 -17.59 18.37
C LEU A 7 2.84 -17.31 19.56
N ARG A 8 2.43 -16.44 20.49
CA ARG A 8 3.19 -16.20 21.72
C ARG A 8 3.31 -17.47 22.57
N LYS A 9 2.24 -18.25 22.67
CA LYS A 9 2.25 -19.55 23.38
C LYS A 9 3.18 -20.56 22.68
N VAL A 10 3.16 -20.62 21.35
CA VAL A 10 4.12 -21.48 20.60
C VAL A 10 5.55 -21.05 20.90
N LEU A 11 5.85 -19.75 20.91
CA LEU A 11 7.19 -19.24 21.20
C LEU A 11 7.64 -19.48 22.65
N THR A 12 6.73 -19.65 23.61
CA THR A 12 7.12 -20.08 24.97
C THR A 12 7.58 -21.54 25.01
N LEU A 13 7.06 -22.38 24.11
CA LEU A 13 7.43 -23.80 24.01
C LEU A 13 8.63 -24.03 23.09
N SER A 14 8.78 -23.24 22.09
CA SER A 14 9.81 -23.35 21.04
C SER A 14 10.35 -21.97 20.66
N PRO A 15 11.17 -21.34 21.52
CA PRO A 15 11.61 -19.95 21.33
C PRO A 15 12.59 -19.76 20.17
N ASP A 16 13.17 -20.85 19.67
CA ASP A 16 14.17 -20.83 18.60
C ASP A 16 13.59 -21.09 17.19
N GLU A 17 12.30 -21.40 17.11
CA GLU A 17 11.63 -21.64 15.82
C GLU A 17 11.42 -20.33 15.06
N PRO A 18 11.96 -20.18 13.81
CA PRO A 18 11.88 -18.91 13.08
C PRO A 18 10.48 -18.59 12.57
N PHE A 19 9.71 -19.60 12.12
CA PHE A 19 8.40 -19.37 11.50
C PHE A 19 7.39 -18.67 12.42
N PRO A 20 7.21 -19.07 13.69
CA PRO A 20 6.31 -18.35 14.60
C PRO A 20 6.75 -16.89 14.85
N HIS A 21 8.05 -16.60 14.81
CA HIS A 21 8.53 -15.23 14.91
C HIS A 21 8.14 -14.41 13.67
N VAL A 22 8.27 -14.95 12.46
CA VAL A 22 7.84 -14.28 11.22
C VAL A 22 6.34 -14.03 11.25
N ALA A 23 5.55 -15.07 11.51
CA ALA A 23 4.09 -14.96 11.58
C ALA A 23 3.61 -13.96 12.64
N LEU A 24 4.30 -13.88 13.77
CA LEU A 24 3.99 -12.90 14.81
C LEU A 24 4.38 -11.48 14.36
N ALA A 25 5.51 -11.32 13.66
CA ALA A 25 5.91 -10.04 13.11
C ALA A 25 4.88 -9.51 12.09
N ASP A 26 4.35 -10.38 11.22
CA ASP A 26 3.32 -10.01 10.26
C ASP A 26 2.04 -9.52 10.95
N LEU A 27 1.56 -10.24 11.98
CA LEU A 27 0.42 -9.79 12.79
C LEU A 27 0.67 -8.47 13.53
N LEU A 28 1.91 -8.23 13.97
CA LEU A 28 2.29 -7.00 14.65
C LEU A 28 2.36 -5.82 13.69
N GLN A 29 2.79 -6.03 12.44
CA GLN A 29 2.77 -5.03 11.38
C GLN A 29 1.33 -4.60 11.04
N GLU A 30 0.41 -5.56 10.88
CA GLU A 30 -1.01 -5.25 10.67
C GLU A 30 -1.60 -4.37 11.79
N LYS A 31 -1.05 -4.47 13.01
CA LYS A 31 -1.45 -3.68 14.18
C LYS A 31 -0.61 -2.41 14.38
N ASP A 32 0.23 -2.06 13.41
CA ASP A 32 1.17 -0.93 13.48
C ASP A 32 2.14 -0.97 14.69
N ARG A 33 2.42 -2.16 15.20
CA ARG A 33 3.38 -2.39 16.30
C ARG A 33 4.79 -2.67 15.75
N LEU A 34 5.32 -1.70 14.99
CA LEU A 34 6.54 -1.86 14.19
C LEU A 34 7.77 -2.22 15.01
N THR A 35 7.95 -1.61 16.19
CA THR A 35 9.09 -1.91 17.07
C THR A 35 9.10 -3.37 17.57
N GLU A 36 7.92 -3.92 17.84
CA GLU A 36 7.83 -5.33 18.25
C GLU A 36 8.02 -6.26 17.04
N ALA A 37 7.45 -5.89 15.88
CA ALA A 37 7.65 -6.64 14.66
C ALA A 37 9.15 -6.73 14.30
N ALA A 38 9.88 -5.60 14.37
CA ALA A 38 11.32 -5.57 14.15
C ALA A 38 12.11 -6.53 15.05
N LYS A 39 11.75 -6.62 16.33
CA LYS A 39 12.37 -7.56 17.28
C LYS A 39 12.18 -9.02 16.86
N HIS A 40 10.94 -9.39 16.47
CA HIS A 40 10.65 -10.76 16.04
C HIS A 40 11.31 -11.09 14.69
N LEU A 41 11.38 -10.15 13.76
CA LEU A 41 12.11 -10.30 12.49
C LEU A 41 13.61 -10.51 12.71
N ALA A 42 14.22 -9.80 13.65
CA ALA A 42 15.62 -9.98 14.00
C ALA A 42 15.87 -11.38 14.56
N LEU A 43 15.00 -11.85 15.47
CA LEU A 43 15.09 -13.22 16.03
C LEU A 43 14.91 -14.29 14.94
N ALA A 44 13.99 -14.10 14.00
CA ALA A 44 13.81 -15.02 12.88
C ALA A 44 15.03 -15.06 11.97
N LYS A 45 15.57 -13.90 11.60
CA LYS A 45 16.72 -13.77 10.69
C LYS A 45 17.92 -14.59 11.14
N ASP A 46 18.26 -14.55 12.41
CA ASP A 46 19.43 -15.26 12.97
C ASP A 46 19.26 -16.79 12.93
N ARG A 47 18.01 -17.27 12.85
CA ARG A 47 17.66 -18.71 12.90
C ARG A 47 17.35 -19.31 11.52
N LEU A 48 17.09 -18.48 10.53
CA LEU A 48 16.78 -18.90 9.16
C LEU A 48 18.04 -19.30 8.39
N LYS A 49 18.57 -20.51 8.62
CA LYS A 49 19.83 -20.96 7.97
C LYS A 49 19.64 -21.73 6.66
N LYS A 50 18.44 -22.20 6.33
CA LYS A 50 18.22 -23.16 5.22
C LYS A 50 17.11 -22.79 4.24
N ASP A 51 16.20 -21.88 4.59
CA ASP A 51 15.08 -21.48 3.74
C ASP A 51 15.38 -20.15 3.05
N GLN A 52 15.83 -20.20 1.78
CA GLN A 52 16.19 -19.01 1.01
C GLN A 52 14.97 -18.12 0.72
N GLY A 53 13.79 -18.72 0.51
CA GLY A 53 12.56 -17.95 0.26
C GLY A 53 12.17 -17.12 1.47
N LEU A 54 12.12 -17.75 2.64
CA LEU A 54 11.79 -17.08 3.89
C LEU A 54 12.88 -16.07 4.31
N GLN A 55 14.16 -16.34 4.01
CA GLN A 55 15.25 -15.38 4.22
C GLN A 55 15.06 -14.11 3.38
N SER A 56 14.70 -14.27 2.10
CA SER A 56 14.44 -13.15 1.20
C SER A 56 13.24 -12.33 1.67
N TYR A 57 12.15 -12.99 2.05
CA TYR A 57 10.98 -12.36 2.65
C TYR A 57 11.34 -11.54 3.89
N VAL A 58 11.96 -12.18 4.89
CA VAL A 58 12.37 -11.52 6.15
C VAL A 58 13.30 -10.33 5.89
N LYS A 59 14.20 -10.43 4.91
CA LYS A 59 15.08 -9.31 4.53
C LYS A 59 14.28 -8.11 4.02
N VAL A 60 13.33 -8.34 3.11
CA VAL A 60 12.48 -7.27 2.54
C VAL A 60 11.63 -6.64 3.63
N VAL A 61 10.92 -7.46 4.41
CA VAL A 61 10.02 -6.98 5.48
C VAL A 61 10.80 -6.21 6.54
N THR A 62 11.98 -6.71 6.97
CA THR A 62 12.83 -6.03 7.95
C THR A 62 13.23 -4.64 7.45
N ALA A 63 13.63 -4.51 6.17
CA ALA A 63 14.00 -3.23 5.61
C ALA A 63 12.82 -2.24 5.61
N LYS A 64 11.63 -2.68 5.20
CA LYS A 64 10.40 -1.85 5.21
C LYS A 64 10.01 -1.41 6.62
N VAL A 65 9.97 -2.35 7.57
CA VAL A 65 9.63 -2.07 8.98
C VAL A 65 10.58 -1.06 9.59
N HIS A 66 11.88 -1.20 9.39
CA HIS A 66 12.86 -0.25 9.93
C HIS A 66 12.75 1.14 9.32
N ARG A 67 12.47 1.24 8.00
CA ARG A 67 12.25 2.56 7.38
C ARG A 67 11.01 3.24 7.94
N ALA A 68 9.90 2.51 8.02
CA ALA A 68 8.66 3.01 8.58
C ALA A 68 8.85 3.43 10.05
N GLU A 69 9.42 2.57 10.90
CA GLU A 69 9.69 2.88 12.31
C GLU A 69 10.54 4.15 12.49
N LYS A 70 11.57 4.30 11.67
CA LYS A 70 12.47 5.47 11.73
C LYS A 70 11.75 6.78 11.42
N VAL A 71 10.83 6.77 10.45
CA VAL A 71 10.11 7.96 10.01
C VAL A 71 8.92 8.25 10.93
N GLU A 72 8.18 7.22 11.32
CA GLU A 72 6.86 7.34 11.93
C GLU A 72 6.87 7.34 13.47
N ASN A 73 8.03 7.29 14.12
CA ASN A 73 8.15 7.13 15.58
C ASN A 73 7.54 8.28 16.41
N LYS A 74 7.26 9.42 15.79
CA LYS A 74 6.66 10.61 16.41
C LYS A 74 5.31 10.99 15.81
N PHE A 75 4.78 10.16 14.91
CA PHE A 75 3.52 10.47 14.26
C PHE A 75 2.35 10.35 15.23
N SER A 76 1.41 11.27 15.08
CA SER A 76 0.11 11.23 15.75
C SER A 76 -0.85 10.31 15.00
N THR A 77 -1.86 9.78 15.70
CA THR A 77 -2.82 8.84 15.12
C THR A 77 -4.24 9.31 15.38
N HIS A 78 -5.08 9.31 14.34
CA HIS A 78 -6.52 9.54 14.41
C HIS A 78 -7.29 8.38 13.77
N ASN A 79 -8.41 8.01 14.39
CA ASN A 79 -9.22 6.87 13.96
C ASN A 79 -10.60 7.34 13.52
N SER A 80 -11.10 6.72 12.45
CA SER A 80 -12.50 6.68 12.11
C SER A 80 -13.05 5.25 12.29
N ILE A 81 -14.22 4.94 11.71
CA ILE A 81 -14.80 3.59 11.80
C ILE A 81 -13.96 2.59 10.98
N HIS A 82 -13.52 3.00 9.76
CA HIS A 82 -12.89 2.08 8.82
C HIS A 82 -11.43 2.41 8.52
N PHE A 83 -10.90 3.51 9.06
CA PHE A 83 -9.53 3.94 8.81
C PHE A 83 -8.82 4.43 10.06
N THR A 84 -7.51 4.19 10.08
CA THR A 84 -6.57 4.80 11.01
C THR A 84 -5.63 5.69 10.22
N VAL A 85 -5.60 6.99 10.50
CA VAL A 85 -4.67 7.93 9.86
C VAL A 85 -3.54 8.25 10.81
N LYS A 86 -2.31 8.07 10.35
CA LYS A 86 -1.07 8.35 11.06
C LYS A 86 -0.30 9.43 10.31
N TYR A 87 0.15 10.49 11.00
CA TYR A 87 0.74 11.66 10.36
C TYR A 87 1.66 12.44 11.31
N ASP A 88 2.56 13.22 10.73
CA ASP A 88 3.39 14.17 11.48
C ASP A 88 2.57 15.42 11.82
N GLY A 89 2.15 15.52 13.08
CA GLY A 89 1.28 16.62 13.56
C GLY A 89 1.92 18.00 13.55
N SER A 90 3.23 18.10 13.25
CA SER A 90 3.92 19.39 13.14
C SER A 90 3.76 20.05 11.77
N GLU A 91 3.41 19.25 10.71
CA GLU A 91 3.46 19.71 9.33
C GLU A 91 2.08 20.18 8.80
N ASP A 92 1.02 19.43 9.08
CA ASP A 92 -0.31 19.74 8.55
C ASP A 92 -1.44 19.14 9.42
N PRO A 93 -1.91 19.87 10.44
CA PRO A 93 -2.85 19.34 11.42
C PRO A 93 -4.28 19.14 10.88
N GLU A 94 -4.63 19.66 9.69
CA GLU A 94 -5.99 19.59 9.14
C GLU A 94 -6.14 18.55 8.04
N THR A 95 -5.07 18.16 7.37
CA THR A 95 -5.12 17.21 6.22
C THR A 95 -5.71 15.87 6.61
N TRP A 96 -5.46 15.37 7.82
CA TRP A 96 -5.99 14.09 8.24
C TRP A 96 -7.54 14.04 8.27
N THR A 97 -8.22 15.15 8.57
CA THR A 97 -9.69 15.22 8.55
C THR A 97 -10.22 15.08 7.13
N VAL A 98 -9.61 15.80 6.19
CA VAL A 98 -9.96 15.72 4.76
C VAL A 98 -9.72 14.30 4.21
N VAL A 99 -8.61 13.67 4.59
CA VAL A 99 -8.28 12.29 4.23
C VAL A 99 -9.34 11.32 4.73
N LEU A 100 -9.73 11.41 6.01
CA LEU A 100 -10.77 10.54 6.57
C LEU A 100 -12.12 10.73 5.87
N ASP A 101 -12.53 11.97 5.59
CA ASP A 101 -13.78 12.25 4.87
C ASP A 101 -13.81 11.60 3.49
N ILE A 102 -12.71 11.72 2.74
CA ILE A 102 -12.56 11.12 1.41
C ILE A 102 -12.62 9.60 1.48
N LEU A 103 -11.88 9.02 2.41
CA LEU A 103 -11.76 7.56 2.53
C LEU A 103 -13.04 6.92 3.05
N GLU A 104 -13.75 7.54 3.99
CA GLU A 104 -15.05 7.04 4.45
C GLU A 104 -16.12 7.12 3.35
N ALA A 105 -16.06 8.12 2.47
CA ALA A 105 -16.90 8.17 1.28
C ALA A 105 -16.51 7.06 0.29
N ALA A 106 -15.20 6.91 0.02
CA ALA A 106 -14.68 5.86 -0.85
C ALA A 106 -15.04 4.45 -0.36
N TYR A 107 -14.96 4.20 0.95
CA TYR A 107 -15.34 2.92 1.57
C TYR A 107 -16.78 2.53 1.19
N ARG A 108 -17.72 3.46 1.33
CA ARG A 108 -19.13 3.20 0.99
C ARG A 108 -19.34 3.00 -0.52
N GLU A 109 -18.81 3.89 -1.33
CA GLU A 109 -19.06 3.92 -2.77
C GLU A 109 -18.31 2.79 -3.51
N ILE A 110 -17.01 2.65 -3.26
CA ILE A 110 -16.16 1.66 -3.93
C ILE A 110 -16.43 0.27 -3.35
N GLY A 111 -16.59 0.15 -2.02
CA GLY A 111 -16.95 -1.10 -1.38
C GLY A 111 -18.26 -1.67 -1.92
N GLN A 112 -19.25 -0.83 -2.20
CA GLN A 112 -20.50 -1.25 -2.83
C GLN A 112 -20.28 -1.70 -4.29
N LYS A 113 -19.50 -0.97 -5.08
CA LYS A 113 -19.17 -1.34 -6.47
C LYS A 113 -18.38 -2.65 -6.54
N PHE A 114 -17.45 -2.84 -5.61
CA PHE A 114 -16.60 -4.02 -5.52
C PHE A 114 -17.29 -5.21 -4.82
N ASN A 115 -18.43 -4.94 -4.16
CA ASN A 115 -19.19 -5.89 -3.33
C ASN A 115 -18.36 -6.53 -2.21
N PHE A 116 -17.43 -5.76 -1.65
CA PHE A 116 -16.56 -6.17 -0.54
C PHE A 116 -16.28 -5.01 0.42
N PHE A 117 -16.26 -5.32 1.71
CA PHE A 117 -15.99 -4.35 2.76
C PHE A 117 -14.96 -4.93 3.74
N PRO A 118 -13.78 -4.32 3.87
CA PRO A 118 -12.79 -4.73 4.85
C PRO A 118 -13.35 -4.73 6.27
N SER A 119 -13.10 -5.79 7.01
CA SER A 119 -13.59 -5.95 8.38
C SER A 119 -12.71 -5.27 9.44
N LYS A 120 -11.48 -4.89 9.06
CA LYS A 120 -10.52 -4.20 9.92
C LYS A 120 -10.27 -2.79 9.38
N PRO A 121 -9.97 -1.81 10.26
CA PRO A 121 -9.55 -0.49 9.81
C PRO A 121 -8.27 -0.57 8.97
N ILE A 122 -8.25 0.16 7.86
CA ILE A 122 -7.07 0.28 7.01
C ILE A 122 -6.19 1.42 7.53
N LEU A 123 -4.89 1.15 7.66
CA LEU A 123 -3.90 2.15 8.06
C LEU A 123 -3.52 3.03 6.87
N VAL A 124 -3.54 4.34 7.08
CA VAL A 124 -3.14 5.36 6.10
C VAL A 124 -2.08 6.24 6.73
N VAL A 125 -0.91 6.33 6.12
CA VAL A 125 0.21 7.12 6.63
C VAL A 125 0.44 8.33 5.73
N LEU A 126 0.38 9.51 6.32
CA LEU A 126 0.61 10.77 5.63
C LEU A 126 2.04 11.22 5.90
N HIS A 127 2.77 11.46 4.84
CA HIS A 127 4.18 11.85 4.86
C HIS A 127 4.39 13.22 4.23
N THR A 128 5.43 13.92 4.60
CA THR A 128 6.03 14.91 3.70
C THR A 128 6.60 14.20 2.47
N LYS A 129 6.83 14.91 1.39
CA LYS A 129 7.40 14.31 0.16
C LYS A 129 8.75 13.61 0.42
N THR A 130 9.60 14.22 1.22
CA THR A 130 10.91 13.64 1.60
C THR A 130 10.74 12.40 2.49
N GLN A 131 9.82 12.42 3.44
CA GLN A 131 9.52 11.27 4.29
C GLN A 131 8.97 10.11 3.47
N PHE A 132 8.05 10.39 2.53
CA PHE A 132 7.46 9.39 1.65
C PHE A 132 8.53 8.62 0.87
N GLN A 133 9.43 9.33 0.20
CA GLN A 133 10.54 8.70 -0.53
C GLN A 133 11.47 7.90 0.38
N GLY A 134 11.78 8.42 1.56
CA GLY A 134 12.62 7.73 2.55
C GLY A 134 11.98 6.48 3.15
N ALA A 135 10.66 6.48 3.34
CA ALA A 135 9.91 5.36 3.90
C ALA A 135 9.63 4.26 2.88
N THR A 136 9.29 4.65 1.64
CA THR A 136 8.77 3.73 0.62
C THR A 136 9.79 3.30 -0.43
N GLU A 137 10.85 4.10 -0.64
CA GLU A 137 11.78 3.99 -1.79
C GLU A 137 11.05 4.12 -3.16
N SER A 138 9.86 4.72 -3.15
CA SER A 138 9.07 4.93 -4.36
C SER A 138 9.73 5.93 -5.31
N PRO A 139 9.48 5.80 -6.62
CA PRO A 139 9.94 6.77 -7.60
C PRO A 139 9.43 8.19 -7.30
N VAL A 140 10.16 9.22 -7.76
CA VAL A 140 9.84 10.65 -7.51
C VAL A 140 8.46 11.06 -8.06
N TRP A 141 7.96 10.33 -9.06
CA TRP A 141 6.67 10.56 -9.71
C TRP A 141 5.48 9.86 -9.02
N ALA A 142 5.73 9.03 -8.01
CA ALA A 142 4.64 8.35 -7.29
C ALA A 142 3.88 9.33 -6.41
N ASP A 143 2.57 9.42 -6.66
CA ASP A 143 1.63 10.28 -5.92
C ASP A 143 1.09 9.61 -4.65
N GLY A 144 1.21 8.30 -4.55
CA GLY A 144 0.79 7.47 -3.43
C GLY A 144 1.26 6.04 -3.61
N LEU A 145 1.03 5.21 -2.61
CA LEU A 145 1.38 3.79 -2.63
C LEU A 145 0.51 3.02 -1.62
N PHE A 146 -0.12 1.94 -2.07
CA PHE A 146 -0.51 0.86 -1.17
C PHE A 146 0.67 -0.12 -1.03
N ASP A 147 1.19 -0.28 0.19
CA ASP A 147 2.25 -1.25 0.48
C ASP A 147 1.63 -2.60 0.89
N PRO A 148 1.64 -3.64 0.04
CA PRO A 148 1.03 -4.92 0.36
C PRO A 148 1.80 -5.71 1.43
N VAL A 149 3.06 -5.37 1.69
CA VAL A 149 3.88 -6.01 2.73
C VAL A 149 3.52 -5.48 4.11
N LEU A 150 3.33 -4.16 4.22
CA LEU A 150 2.94 -3.51 5.49
C LEU A 150 1.42 -3.37 5.63
N GLY A 151 0.63 -3.69 4.60
CA GLY A 151 -0.83 -3.60 4.62
C GLY A 151 -1.36 -2.18 4.81
N ARG A 152 -0.72 -1.17 4.20
CA ARG A 152 -1.04 0.24 4.45
C ARG A 152 -0.99 1.12 3.22
N ILE A 153 -1.80 2.17 3.20
CA ILE A 153 -1.73 3.24 2.22
C ILE A 153 -0.73 4.30 2.70
N GLN A 154 0.12 4.82 1.83
CA GLN A 154 1.09 5.86 2.12
C GLN A 154 0.97 6.99 1.10
N ILE A 155 0.82 8.23 1.57
CA ILE A 155 0.55 9.41 0.72
C ILE A 155 1.50 10.56 1.10
N PRO A 156 2.18 11.19 0.12
CA PRO A 156 2.90 12.44 0.33
C PRO A 156 1.90 13.61 0.33
N THR A 157 1.61 14.18 1.50
CA THR A 157 0.52 15.15 1.68
C THR A 157 0.97 16.62 1.77
N GLU A 158 2.23 16.94 1.56
CA GLU A 158 2.72 18.31 1.63
C GLU A 158 1.91 19.26 0.73
N GLY A 159 1.14 20.14 1.35
CA GLY A 159 0.23 21.05 0.66
C GLY A 159 -1.03 20.41 0.08
N ALA A 160 -1.27 19.13 0.28
CA ALA A 160 -2.37 18.36 -0.33
C ALA A 160 -3.77 18.79 0.13
N ALA A 161 -3.91 19.39 1.32
CA ALA A 161 -5.20 19.92 1.79
C ALA A 161 -5.77 20.99 0.85
N THR A 162 -4.91 21.69 0.10
CA THR A 162 -5.30 22.72 -0.87
C THR A 162 -5.71 22.16 -2.23
N ASP A 163 -5.31 20.92 -2.57
CA ASP A 163 -5.71 20.21 -3.79
C ASP A 163 -6.55 18.96 -3.45
N ARG A 164 -7.79 19.21 -3.04
CA ARG A 164 -8.73 18.14 -2.69
C ARG A 164 -9.02 17.20 -3.86
N ALA A 165 -8.99 17.70 -5.11
CA ALA A 165 -9.26 16.88 -6.29
C ALA A 165 -8.16 15.84 -6.50
N TRP A 166 -6.90 16.27 -6.44
CA TRP A 166 -5.75 15.36 -6.49
C TRP A 166 -5.79 14.34 -5.34
N LEU A 167 -5.98 14.82 -4.10
CA LEU A 167 -6.02 13.96 -2.92
C LEU A 167 -7.13 12.91 -3.00
N THR A 168 -8.33 13.31 -3.47
CA THR A 168 -9.46 12.38 -3.66
C THR A 168 -9.10 11.29 -4.67
N ARG A 169 -8.53 11.68 -5.81
CA ARG A 169 -8.13 10.72 -6.86
C ARG A 169 -7.11 9.71 -6.34
N VAL A 170 -6.04 10.19 -5.70
CA VAL A 170 -4.98 9.31 -5.19
C VAL A 170 -5.49 8.39 -4.09
N LEU A 171 -6.18 8.92 -3.08
CA LEU A 171 -6.71 8.11 -1.98
C LEU A 171 -7.68 7.03 -2.45
N ARG A 172 -8.56 7.34 -3.39
CA ARG A 172 -9.51 6.37 -3.95
C ARG A 172 -8.78 5.28 -4.74
N HIS A 173 -7.75 5.64 -5.49
CA HIS A 173 -6.91 4.70 -6.24
C HIS A 173 -6.19 3.71 -5.30
N GLU A 174 -5.48 4.23 -4.30
CA GLU A 174 -4.76 3.40 -3.33
C GLU A 174 -5.72 2.56 -2.46
N PHE A 175 -6.92 3.08 -2.19
CA PHE A 175 -7.95 2.32 -1.48
C PHE A 175 -8.43 1.09 -2.29
N VAL A 176 -8.52 1.17 -3.61
CA VAL A 176 -8.85 -0.01 -4.44
C VAL A 176 -7.77 -1.07 -4.32
N HIS A 177 -6.48 -0.69 -4.34
CA HIS A 177 -5.40 -1.64 -4.11
C HIS A 177 -5.51 -2.32 -2.73
N ALA A 178 -5.87 -1.55 -1.69
CA ALA A 178 -6.13 -2.10 -0.37
C ALA A 178 -7.30 -3.08 -0.36
N LEU A 179 -8.41 -2.78 -1.05
CA LEU A 179 -9.56 -3.69 -1.19
C LEU A 179 -9.18 -5.01 -1.87
N ILE A 180 -8.46 -4.92 -2.99
CA ILE A 180 -7.98 -6.10 -3.73
C ILE A 180 -7.08 -6.96 -2.84
N HIS A 181 -6.18 -6.32 -2.10
CA HIS A 181 -5.30 -7.02 -1.17
C HIS A 181 -6.04 -7.72 -0.04
N GLU A 182 -7.00 -7.05 0.58
CA GLU A 182 -7.81 -7.61 1.69
C GLU A 182 -8.70 -8.78 1.23
N GLU A 183 -9.32 -8.67 0.05
CA GLU A 183 -10.19 -9.73 -0.50
C GLU A 183 -9.39 -10.97 -0.93
N LEU A 184 -8.25 -10.78 -1.58
CA LEU A 184 -7.48 -11.87 -2.14
C LEU A 184 -6.39 -12.42 -1.20
N GLY A 185 -6.03 -11.67 -0.18
CA GLY A 185 -4.98 -12.01 0.77
C GLY A 185 -3.66 -12.31 0.06
N SER A 186 -2.97 -13.37 0.47
CA SER A 186 -1.70 -13.80 -0.14
C SER A 186 -1.81 -14.19 -1.61
N SER A 187 -3.02 -14.43 -2.13
CA SER A 187 -3.27 -14.72 -3.54
C SER A 187 -3.28 -13.46 -4.41
N GLY A 188 -3.37 -12.27 -3.82
CA GLY A 188 -3.38 -10.99 -4.53
C GLY A 188 -2.12 -10.72 -5.36
N GLY A 189 -0.98 -11.28 -4.97
CA GLY A 189 0.26 -11.22 -5.75
C GLY A 189 0.23 -11.98 -7.10
N ALA A 190 -0.82 -12.75 -7.36
CA ALA A 190 -1.01 -13.45 -8.62
C ALA A 190 -1.74 -12.62 -9.69
N ILE A 191 -2.25 -11.42 -9.34
CA ILE A 191 -2.91 -10.54 -10.29
C ILE A 191 -1.85 -9.79 -11.10
N PRO A 192 -1.91 -9.84 -12.46
CA PRO A 192 -1.03 -9.03 -13.29
C PRO A 192 -1.15 -7.54 -12.95
N THR A 193 -0.03 -6.82 -12.93
CA THR A 193 0.01 -5.39 -12.55
C THR A 193 -0.95 -4.55 -13.39
N TRP A 194 -1.05 -4.79 -14.71
CA TRP A 194 -1.97 -4.07 -15.58
C TRP A 194 -3.45 -4.22 -15.19
N LEU A 195 -3.83 -5.41 -14.66
CA LEU A 195 -5.21 -5.65 -14.22
C LEU A 195 -5.46 -4.97 -12.86
N ASN A 196 -4.52 -5.07 -11.95
CA ASN A 196 -4.60 -4.41 -10.64
C ASN A 196 -4.75 -2.89 -10.80
N GLU A 197 -3.90 -2.28 -11.63
CA GLU A 197 -3.96 -0.86 -11.95
C GLU A 197 -5.25 -0.49 -12.72
N GLY A 198 -5.68 -1.34 -13.66
CA GLY A 198 -6.91 -1.14 -14.42
C GLY A 198 -8.14 -1.08 -13.53
N LEU A 199 -8.26 -2.01 -12.59
CA LEU A 199 -9.32 -2.01 -11.59
C LEU A 199 -9.26 -0.78 -10.69
N ALA A 200 -8.06 -0.39 -10.23
CA ALA A 200 -7.88 0.78 -9.41
C ALA A 200 -8.35 2.05 -10.13
N MET A 201 -7.99 2.24 -11.39
CA MET A 201 -8.48 3.38 -12.16
C MET A 201 -9.99 3.34 -12.39
N GLN A 202 -10.53 2.21 -12.81
CA GLN A 202 -11.96 2.09 -13.14
C GLN A 202 -12.85 2.30 -11.92
N LEU A 203 -12.50 1.74 -10.76
CA LEU A 203 -13.31 1.83 -9.56
C LEU A 203 -13.12 3.14 -8.79
N ALA A 204 -11.90 3.71 -8.83
CA ALA A 204 -11.61 4.95 -8.14
C ALA A 204 -12.16 6.18 -8.87
N SER A 205 -12.34 6.10 -10.19
CA SER A 205 -12.69 7.27 -10.98
C SER A 205 -14.17 7.57 -11.00
N ASP A 206 -14.52 8.82 -10.67
CA ASP A 206 -15.62 9.51 -11.31
C ASP A 206 -15.11 10.44 -12.44
N SER A 207 -13.82 10.64 -12.56
CA SER A 207 -13.17 11.31 -13.71
C SER A 207 -11.64 11.32 -13.56
N TRP A 208 -10.95 10.36 -14.16
CA TRP A 208 -9.61 10.68 -14.63
C TRP A 208 -9.74 11.71 -15.74
N PRO A 209 -8.84 12.72 -15.82
CA PRO A 209 -8.82 13.58 -16.99
C PRO A 209 -8.76 12.66 -18.21
N GLU A 210 -9.75 12.80 -19.10
CA GLU A 210 -9.75 12.06 -20.35
C GLU A 210 -8.35 12.18 -20.94
N VAL A 211 -7.73 11.05 -21.25
CA VAL A 211 -6.44 10.97 -21.95
C VAL A 211 -6.52 11.58 -23.37
N THR A 212 -7.65 12.23 -23.67
CA THR A 212 -8.03 12.86 -24.94
C THR A 212 -7.15 14.03 -25.39
N ASN A 213 -6.34 14.62 -24.50
CA ASN A 213 -5.50 15.78 -24.84
C ASN A 213 -4.00 15.49 -24.92
N MET A 214 -3.59 14.25 -25.18
CA MET A 214 -2.20 14.00 -25.51
C MET A 214 -1.93 14.27 -26.99
N PRO A 215 -0.78 14.89 -27.34
CA PRO A 215 -0.42 15.11 -28.75
C PRO A 215 -0.47 13.80 -29.52
N SER A 216 -1.09 13.83 -30.69
CA SER A 216 -1.23 12.71 -31.63
C SER A 216 0.10 12.37 -32.34
N GLY A 217 1.18 12.16 -31.57
CA GLY A 217 2.40 11.51 -32.04
C GLY A 217 2.25 10.00 -31.97
N GLU A 218 2.98 9.25 -32.80
CA GLU A 218 3.00 7.78 -32.80
C GLU A 218 3.16 7.22 -31.38
N GLN A 219 2.03 6.87 -30.78
CA GLN A 219 1.98 6.38 -29.41
C GLN A 219 2.17 4.86 -29.47
N THR A 220 3.38 4.42 -29.32
CA THR A 220 3.68 3.00 -29.20
C THR A 220 3.07 2.49 -27.91
N LEU A 221 1.96 1.75 -28.00
CA LEU A 221 1.42 1.00 -26.88
C LEU A 221 2.46 -0.04 -26.42
N LEU A 222 2.60 -0.21 -25.12
CA LEU A 222 3.45 -1.26 -24.60
C LEU A 222 2.76 -2.62 -24.73
N PRO A 223 3.48 -3.71 -25.04
CA PRO A 223 2.86 -5.03 -25.04
C PRO A 223 2.40 -5.39 -23.63
N LEU A 224 1.26 -6.09 -23.49
CA LEU A 224 0.71 -6.49 -22.18
C LEU A 224 1.72 -7.27 -21.35
N THR A 225 2.56 -8.09 -21.98
CA THR A 225 3.63 -8.83 -21.31
C THR A 225 4.66 -7.92 -20.62
N ALA A 226 4.87 -6.70 -21.14
CA ALA A 226 5.73 -5.71 -20.48
C ALA A 226 5.04 -5.00 -19.28
N LEU A 227 3.74 -5.23 -19.11
CA LEU A 227 2.90 -4.65 -18.05
C LEU A 227 2.51 -5.66 -16.97
N GLU A 228 2.99 -6.90 -17.06
CA GLU A 228 2.71 -7.98 -16.10
C GLU A 228 3.52 -7.81 -14.80
N GLU A 229 4.73 -7.24 -14.92
CA GLU A 229 5.65 -7.02 -13.80
C GLU A 229 5.40 -5.66 -13.12
N SER A 230 6.07 -5.44 -12.00
CA SER A 230 5.99 -4.17 -11.27
C SER A 230 6.43 -2.97 -12.13
N TRP A 231 5.68 -1.87 -12.06
CA TRP A 231 5.98 -0.63 -12.78
C TRP A 231 6.93 0.30 -12.00
N GLU A 232 7.34 -0.06 -10.80
CA GLU A 232 8.27 0.73 -9.98
C GLU A 232 9.59 1.07 -10.69
N GLY A 233 10.04 0.16 -11.58
CA GLY A 233 11.25 0.33 -12.38
C GLY A 233 11.04 1.01 -13.74
N LEU A 234 9.80 1.40 -14.10
CA LEU A 234 9.56 2.06 -15.38
C LEU A 234 10.10 3.49 -15.37
N PRO A 235 10.82 3.90 -16.41
CA PRO A 235 11.16 5.31 -16.62
C PRO A 235 9.89 6.18 -16.70
N ALA A 236 9.96 7.40 -16.17
CA ALA A 236 8.80 8.30 -16.10
C ALA A 236 8.09 8.51 -17.45
N GLU A 237 8.85 8.56 -18.55
CA GLU A 237 8.33 8.69 -19.90
C GLU A 237 7.51 7.48 -20.39
N LYS A 238 7.69 6.31 -19.77
CA LYS A 238 6.96 5.08 -20.08
C LYS A 238 5.72 4.87 -19.20
N VAL A 239 5.62 5.58 -18.10
CA VAL A 239 4.48 5.47 -17.18
C VAL A 239 3.17 5.83 -17.86
N GLY A 240 3.10 6.98 -18.53
CA GLY A 240 1.92 7.40 -19.30
C GLY A 240 1.50 6.40 -20.39
N PRO A 241 2.42 5.89 -21.24
CA PRO A 241 2.12 4.80 -22.17
C PRO A 241 1.60 3.52 -21.48
N ALA A 242 2.16 3.12 -20.33
CA ALA A 242 1.70 1.95 -19.58
C ALA A 242 0.23 2.09 -19.15
N TYR A 243 -0.14 3.24 -18.60
CA TYR A 243 -1.54 3.54 -18.24
C TYR A 243 -2.49 3.49 -19.43
N ARG A 244 -2.11 4.00 -20.61
CA ARG A 244 -2.93 3.96 -21.82
C ARG A 244 -3.13 2.57 -22.40
N THR A 245 -2.07 1.76 -22.44
CA THR A 245 -2.17 0.39 -22.96
C THR A 245 -3.18 -0.42 -22.15
N ARG A 246 -3.20 -0.22 -20.86
CA ARG A 246 -4.14 -0.86 -19.95
C ARG A 246 -5.60 -0.49 -20.25
N ASP A 247 -5.90 0.78 -20.46
CA ASP A 247 -7.27 1.26 -20.74
C ASP A 247 -7.83 0.63 -22.03
N SER A 248 -6.97 0.35 -23.01
CA SER A 248 -7.36 -0.34 -24.24
C SER A 248 -7.60 -1.84 -24.06
N ALA A 249 -7.09 -2.44 -22.99
CA ALA A 249 -7.20 -3.87 -22.70
C ALA A 249 -8.40 -4.22 -21.79
N THR A 250 -8.98 -3.24 -21.09
CA THR A 250 -10.20 -3.44 -20.29
C THR A 250 -11.43 -3.42 -21.20
N PRO A 251 -12.32 -4.44 -21.14
CA PRO A 251 -13.56 -4.42 -21.92
C PRO A 251 -14.44 -3.25 -21.47
N SER A 252 -14.84 -2.41 -22.42
CA SER A 252 -15.91 -1.44 -22.21
C SER A 252 -17.22 -2.21 -21.99
N HIS A 253 -17.78 -2.08 -20.82
CA HIS A 253 -19.13 -2.56 -20.47
C HIS A 253 -20.15 -1.46 -20.69
#